data_ef71022c8ca3515ac548f8fd6534491c
#
_entry.id   ef71022c8ca3515ac548f8fd6534491c
#
_cell.length_a   1.000
_cell.length_b   1.000
_cell.length_c   1.000
_cell.angle_alpha   90.00
_cell.angle_beta   90.00
_cell.angle_gamma   90.00
#
_symmetry.space_group_name_H-M   'P 1'
#
loop_
_entity.id
_entity.type
_entity.pdbx_description
1 polymer ?
#
loop_
_entity_poly.entity_id
_entity_poly.type
_entity_poly.pdbx_seq_one_letter_code
_entity_poly.pdbx_strand_id
1 'polypeptide(L)'
;DLGRIRLFPPATPEKIICVERNYAAHAADHDSQVPEVPLIFLKPCSALIGPDETVLLPPQSERVEHEGELAVVIGMAGRWISPDHAIDHILGYTIANDISARDLQFSDGQWTRAKGFDTFCPLGPWIETDFDPTDALITCSVNGQMRQMASTRDMVFPVNQIVAFVSSVMTLKPGDLLLSGTPAGVGPLADGDLVTVEIEHIGTLSNPVKNDRRHP
;
A
#
# COMPACT_ATOMS: atom_id res chain seq x y z
N ASP A 1 20.39 -17.98 9.65
CA ASP A 1 19.17 -18.73 9.25
C ASP A 1 17.98 -17.78 9.44
N LEU A 2 17.50 -17.16 8.34
CA LEU A 2 16.40 -16.18 8.33
C LEU A 2 15.07 -16.77 8.82
N GLY A 3 14.89 -18.09 8.80
CA GLY A 3 13.70 -18.77 9.31
C GLY A 3 13.49 -18.69 10.83
N ARG A 4 14.40 -18.03 11.57
CA ARG A 4 14.29 -17.77 13.03
C ARG A 4 14.17 -16.31 13.39
N ILE A 5 14.11 -15.40 12.39
CA ILE A 5 14.05 -13.97 12.61
C ILE A 5 12.61 -13.51 12.34
N ARG A 6 12.02 -12.78 13.28
CA ARG A 6 10.79 -12.04 13.05
C ARG A 6 11.15 -10.67 12.50
N LEU A 7 10.64 -10.35 11.33
CA LEU A 7 10.75 -9.01 10.76
C LEU A 7 9.62 -8.14 11.31
N PHE A 8 9.94 -6.89 11.60
CA PHE A 8 8.99 -5.84 11.92
C PHE A 8 8.79 -4.95 10.68
N PRO A 9 7.76 -4.09 10.65
CA PRO A 9 7.67 -3.08 9.61
C PRO A 9 8.99 -2.31 9.49
N PRO A 10 9.55 -2.15 8.28
CA PRO A 10 10.88 -1.56 8.11
C PRO A 10 10.92 -0.05 8.33
N ALA A 11 9.76 0.60 8.51
CA ALA A 11 9.62 2.02 8.80
C ALA A 11 8.60 2.27 9.93
N THR A 12 8.78 3.38 10.66
CA THR A 12 7.85 3.89 11.67
C THR A 12 7.40 5.29 11.28
N PRO A 13 6.40 5.41 10.38
CA PRO A 13 5.98 6.69 9.83
C PRO A 13 5.23 7.56 10.85
N GLU A 14 5.31 8.89 10.68
CA GLU A 14 4.37 9.80 11.34
C GLU A 14 3.02 9.81 10.59
N LYS A 15 3.04 9.53 9.28
CA LYS A 15 1.85 9.41 8.44
C LYS A 15 2.06 8.44 7.29
N ILE A 16 0.97 7.80 6.90
CA ILE A 16 0.89 6.92 5.74
C ILE A 16 -0.08 7.59 4.76
N ILE A 17 0.45 8.05 3.63
CA ILE A 17 -0.31 8.72 2.59
C ILE A 17 -0.50 7.73 1.44
N CYS A 18 -1.74 7.54 1.00
CA CYS A 18 -2.08 6.60 -0.05
C CYS A 18 -2.63 7.35 -1.27
N VAL A 19 -2.34 6.84 -2.46
CA VAL A 19 -2.83 7.36 -3.73
C VAL A 19 -3.88 6.42 -4.30
N GLU A 20 -5.05 6.95 -4.58
CA GLU A 20 -6.18 6.21 -5.15
C GLU A 20 -6.17 6.28 -6.68
N ARG A 21 -6.60 5.17 -7.33
CA ARG A 21 -6.83 5.09 -8.79
C ARG A 21 -5.62 5.46 -9.65
N ASN A 22 -4.45 5.07 -9.20
CA ASN A 22 -3.20 5.36 -9.90
C ASN A 22 -2.86 4.35 -11.01
N TYR A 23 -3.76 3.40 -11.28
CA TYR A 23 -3.67 2.48 -12.44
C TYR A 23 -4.98 2.56 -13.21
N ALA A 24 -4.89 2.86 -14.51
CA ALA A 24 -6.08 3.05 -15.36
C ALA A 24 -6.98 1.80 -15.38
N ALA A 25 -6.39 0.61 -15.42
CA ALA A 25 -7.13 -0.65 -15.39
C ALA A 25 -7.90 -0.84 -14.07
N HIS A 26 -7.30 -0.48 -12.92
CA HIS A 26 -7.98 -0.53 -11.62
C HIS A 26 -9.14 0.47 -11.53
N ALA A 27 -8.96 1.67 -12.07
CA ALA A 27 -10.06 2.64 -12.13
C ALA A 27 -11.25 2.11 -12.94
N ALA A 28 -10.98 1.41 -14.05
CA ALA A 28 -12.00 0.79 -14.89
C ALA A 28 -12.75 -0.36 -14.18
N ASP A 29 -12.06 -1.19 -13.37
CA ASP A 29 -12.70 -2.26 -12.57
C ASP A 29 -13.76 -1.73 -11.59
N HIS A 30 -13.67 -0.46 -11.22
CA HIS A 30 -14.60 0.21 -10.30
C HIS A 30 -15.52 1.23 -10.98
N ASP A 31 -15.73 1.14 -12.31
CA ASP A 31 -16.52 2.09 -13.10
C ASP A 31 -16.16 3.56 -12.84
N SER A 32 -14.88 3.82 -12.55
CA SER A 32 -14.36 5.13 -12.16
C SER A 32 -13.43 5.68 -13.22
N GLN A 33 -13.40 7.01 -13.33
CA GLN A 33 -12.44 7.69 -14.19
C GLN A 33 -11.10 7.88 -13.47
N VAL A 34 -10.02 7.88 -14.24
CA VAL A 34 -8.71 8.30 -13.76
C VAL A 34 -8.79 9.78 -13.37
N PRO A 35 -8.36 10.16 -12.16
CA PRO A 35 -8.41 11.56 -11.73
C PRO A 35 -7.38 12.42 -12.50
N GLU A 36 -7.68 13.72 -12.68
CA GLU A 36 -6.76 14.66 -13.33
C GLU A 36 -5.54 14.99 -12.44
N VAL A 37 -5.66 14.84 -11.14
CA VAL A 37 -4.62 15.04 -10.13
C VAL A 37 -4.64 13.87 -9.15
N PRO A 38 -3.52 13.56 -8.47
CA PRO A 38 -3.51 12.48 -7.49
C PRO A 38 -4.59 12.66 -6.42
N LEU A 39 -5.44 11.67 -6.24
CA LEU A 39 -6.41 11.60 -5.16
C LEU A 39 -5.74 10.92 -3.97
N ILE A 40 -5.64 11.61 -2.83
CA ILE A 40 -4.91 11.11 -1.67
C ILE A 40 -5.80 10.94 -0.44
N PHE A 41 -5.47 9.95 0.38
CA PHE A 41 -6.05 9.75 1.70
C PHE A 41 -4.97 9.28 2.70
N LEU A 42 -5.32 9.16 3.97
CA LEU A 42 -4.40 8.75 5.03
C LEU A 42 -4.86 7.44 5.66
N LYS A 43 -3.90 6.55 5.97
CA LYS A 43 -4.09 5.45 6.91
C LYS A 43 -3.46 5.83 8.26
N PRO A 44 -4.07 5.45 9.39
CA PRO A 44 -3.44 5.65 10.70
C PRO A 44 -2.23 4.72 10.86
N CYS A 45 -1.21 5.17 11.59
CA CYS A 45 -0.02 4.35 11.84
C CYS A 45 -0.31 3.09 12.65
N SER A 46 -1.42 3.04 13.40
CA SER A 46 -1.89 1.84 14.10
C SER A 46 -2.32 0.70 13.18
N ALA A 47 -2.57 0.98 11.90
CA ALA A 47 -2.89 -0.04 10.91
C ALA A 47 -1.66 -0.85 10.47
N LEU A 48 -0.44 -0.38 10.79
CA LEU A 48 0.82 -0.95 10.31
C LEU A 48 1.13 -2.28 10.97
N ILE A 49 1.47 -3.28 10.15
CA ILE A 49 2.00 -4.58 10.56
C ILE A 49 3.16 -5.00 9.65
N GLY A 50 4.02 -5.88 10.15
CA GLY A 50 5.16 -6.42 9.41
C GLY A 50 4.87 -7.71 8.65
N PRO A 51 5.91 -8.30 8.01
CA PRO A 51 5.84 -9.62 7.39
C PRO A 51 5.38 -10.68 8.39
N ASP A 52 4.61 -11.67 7.91
CA ASP A 52 4.08 -12.80 8.68
C ASP A 52 3.10 -12.41 9.80
N GLU A 53 2.86 -11.14 10.07
CA GLU A 53 1.83 -10.71 10.99
C GLU A 53 0.44 -10.86 10.38
N THR A 54 -0.55 -11.15 11.22
CA THR A 54 -1.89 -11.51 10.77
C THR A 54 -2.73 -10.28 10.43
N VAL A 55 -3.29 -10.24 9.22
CA VAL A 55 -4.38 -9.33 8.87
C VAL A 55 -5.67 -9.81 9.55
N LEU A 56 -6.33 -8.94 10.31
CA LEU A 56 -7.54 -9.25 11.05
C LEU A 56 -8.77 -8.69 10.33
N LEU A 57 -9.69 -9.58 9.95
CA LEU A 57 -10.95 -9.21 9.32
C LEU A 57 -11.92 -8.72 10.40
N PRO A 58 -12.29 -7.43 10.42
CA PRO A 58 -13.15 -6.88 11.46
C PRO A 58 -14.61 -7.33 11.27
N PRO A 59 -15.36 -7.59 12.36
CA PRO A 59 -16.75 -8.01 12.27
C PRO A 59 -17.71 -6.93 11.70
N GLN A 60 -17.22 -5.69 11.55
CA GLN A 60 -17.97 -4.57 11.01
C GLN A 60 -18.02 -4.55 9.48
N SER A 61 -17.21 -5.38 8.79
CA SER A 61 -17.13 -5.44 7.33
C SER A 61 -17.42 -6.85 6.84
N GLU A 62 -18.24 -6.95 5.82
CA GLU A 62 -18.55 -8.21 5.12
C GLU A 62 -17.65 -8.42 3.89
N ARG A 63 -16.87 -7.38 3.51
CA ARG A 63 -16.02 -7.42 2.30
C ARG A 63 -14.71 -6.69 2.51
N VAL A 64 -13.69 -7.43 2.95
CA VAL A 64 -12.31 -6.93 3.05
C VAL A 64 -11.51 -7.41 1.84
N GLU A 65 -10.79 -6.50 1.18
CA GLU A 65 -10.02 -6.79 -0.03
C GLU A 65 -8.54 -6.45 0.12
N HIS A 66 -7.68 -7.15 -0.65
CA HIS A 66 -6.27 -6.85 -0.78
C HIS A 66 -6.01 -5.79 -1.86
N GLU A 67 -4.97 -5.00 -1.69
CA GLU A 67 -4.44 -4.03 -2.65
C GLU A 67 -2.91 -4.02 -2.56
N GLY A 68 -2.22 -4.83 -3.41
CA GLY A 68 -0.75 -4.85 -3.46
C GLY A 68 -0.20 -3.58 -4.09
N GLU A 69 0.78 -2.94 -3.41
CA GLU A 69 1.30 -1.62 -3.80
C GLU A 69 2.81 -1.49 -3.62
N LEU A 70 3.43 -0.68 -4.47
CA LEU A 70 4.74 -0.12 -4.20
C LEU A 70 4.61 0.97 -3.13
N ALA A 71 5.40 0.89 -2.06
CA ALA A 71 5.50 1.92 -1.03
C ALA A 71 6.82 2.67 -1.13
N VAL A 72 6.76 3.99 -1.15
CA VAL A 72 7.92 4.89 -1.12
C VAL A 72 8.19 5.31 0.31
N VAL A 73 9.42 5.19 0.76
CA VAL A 73 9.87 5.62 2.10
C VAL A 73 10.62 6.94 1.96
N ILE A 74 10.16 7.98 2.64
CA ILE A 74 10.82 9.29 2.64
C ILE A 74 12.09 9.25 3.49
N GLY A 75 13.18 9.77 2.97
CA GLY A 75 14.50 9.86 3.65
C GLY A 75 14.88 11.27 4.08
N MET A 76 14.44 12.28 3.35
CA MET A 76 14.75 13.68 3.65
C MET A 76 13.47 14.52 3.73
N ALA A 77 13.36 15.32 4.79
CA ALA A 77 12.21 16.20 4.96
C ALA A 77 12.10 17.21 3.82
N GLY A 78 10.87 17.50 3.39
CA GLY A 78 10.64 18.48 2.33
C GLY A 78 9.22 18.98 2.25
N ARG A 79 9.09 20.15 1.63
CA ARG A 79 7.83 20.82 1.30
C ARG A 79 8.00 21.50 -0.05
N TRP A 80 6.98 21.44 -0.93
CA TRP A 80 7.04 22.01 -2.28
C TRP A 80 8.18 21.44 -3.13
N ILE A 81 8.41 20.13 -3.02
CA ILE A 81 9.44 19.41 -3.78
C ILE A 81 9.02 19.39 -5.25
N SER A 82 9.92 19.76 -6.16
CA SER A 82 9.67 19.60 -7.59
C SER A 82 9.81 18.14 -8.02
N PRO A 83 9.13 17.69 -9.10
CA PRO A 83 9.28 16.32 -9.61
C PRO A 83 10.74 15.94 -9.92
N ASP A 84 11.55 16.87 -10.40
CA ASP A 84 12.95 16.64 -10.77
C ASP A 84 13.86 16.40 -9.55
N HIS A 85 13.44 16.83 -8.36
CA HIS A 85 14.17 16.65 -7.09
C HIS A 85 13.50 15.64 -6.16
N ALA A 86 12.44 14.98 -6.59
CA ALA A 86 11.72 14.04 -5.74
C ALA A 86 12.60 12.87 -5.27
N ILE A 87 13.48 12.37 -6.13
CA ILE A 87 14.38 11.26 -5.82
C ILE A 87 15.34 11.59 -4.69
N ASP A 88 15.76 12.84 -4.55
CA ASP A 88 16.68 13.29 -3.48
C ASP A 88 16.04 13.17 -2.08
N HIS A 89 14.70 13.08 -2.02
CA HIS A 89 13.94 12.96 -0.78
C HIS A 89 13.53 11.53 -0.44
N ILE A 90 13.78 10.55 -1.32
CA ILE A 90 13.42 9.15 -1.13
C ILE A 90 14.58 8.40 -0.46
N LEU A 91 14.29 7.65 0.61
CA LEU A 91 15.23 6.71 1.21
C LEU A 91 15.33 5.42 0.39
N GLY A 92 14.19 4.95 -0.10
CA GLY A 92 14.07 3.69 -0.82
C GLY A 92 12.61 3.26 -0.93
N TYR A 93 12.41 2.00 -1.27
CA TYR A 93 11.12 1.42 -1.62
C TYR A 93 10.88 0.13 -0.86
N THR A 94 9.62 -0.19 -0.64
CA THR A 94 9.20 -1.43 0.00
C THR A 94 7.84 -1.86 -0.55
N ILE A 95 7.33 -2.99 -0.10
CA ILE A 95 6.01 -3.49 -0.48
C ILE A 95 5.01 -3.10 0.59
N ALA A 96 3.81 -2.69 0.17
CA ALA A 96 2.66 -2.51 1.04
C ALA A 96 1.45 -3.31 0.53
N ASN A 97 0.50 -3.55 1.44
CA ASN A 97 -0.83 -4.03 1.09
C ASN A 97 -1.86 -3.10 1.73
N ASP A 98 -2.54 -2.29 0.90
CA ASP A 98 -3.56 -1.34 1.37
C ASP A 98 -4.91 -2.02 1.58
N ILE A 99 -4.98 -2.86 2.63
CA ILE A 99 -6.19 -3.60 2.97
C ILE A 99 -7.38 -2.65 3.16
N SER A 100 -8.52 -3.05 2.58
CA SER A 100 -9.70 -2.18 2.45
C SER A 100 -10.98 -2.90 2.80
N ALA A 101 -11.77 -2.36 3.73
CA ALA A 101 -13.14 -2.77 3.98
C ALA A 101 -14.04 -2.11 2.90
N ARG A 102 -14.23 -2.82 1.79
CA ARG A 102 -14.80 -2.27 0.56
C ARG A 102 -16.26 -1.82 0.71
N ASP A 103 -17.06 -2.56 1.44
CA ASP A 103 -18.45 -2.21 1.77
C ASP A 103 -18.52 -0.91 2.58
N LEU A 104 -17.61 -0.72 3.54
CA LEU A 104 -17.54 0.51 4.33
C LEU A 104 -16.98 1.69 3.52
N GLN A 105 -16.09 1.44 2.58
CA GLN A 105 -15.59 2.47 1.66
C GLN A 105 -16.71 3.09 0.84
N PHE A 106 -17.65 2.25 0.36
CA PHE A 106 -18.82 2.72 -0.38
C PHE A 106 -19.85 3.39 0.51
N SER A 107 -20.16 2.79 1.68
CA SER A 107 -21.23 3.29 2.55
C SER A 107 -20.89 4.61 3.22
N ASP A 108 -19.65 4.81 3.63
CA ASP A 108 -19.26 5.99 4.39
C ASP A 108 -18.95 7.22 3.51
N GLY A 109 -18.55 7.00 2.25
CA GLY A 109 -18.11 8.06 1.34
C GLY A 109 -16.79 8.73 1.75
N GLN A 110 -16.36 8.59 3.02
CA GLN A 110 -15.07 9.02 3.56
C GLN A 110 -14.33 7.79 4.09
N TRP A 111 -13.08 7.56 3.69
CA TRP A 111 -12.43 6.25 3.75
C TRP A 111 -11.67 5.94 5.04
N THR A 112 -11.66 6.83 6.01
CA THR A 112 -10.90 6.65 7.26
C THR A 112 -11.22 5.31 7.93
N ARG A 113 -12.50 4.96 8.07
CA ARG A 113 -12.91 3.68 8.68
C ARG A 113 -12.54 2.49 7.79
N ALA A 114 -12.85 2.59 6.50
CA ALA A 114 -12.61 1.51 5.55
C ALA A 114 -11.12 1.11 5.41
N LYS A 115 -10.23 2.08 5.56
CA LYS A 115 -8.77 1.94 5.37
C LYS A 115 -7.99 1.92 6.70
N GLY A 116 -8.64 2.22 7.82
CA GLY A 116 -7.97 2.52 9.10
C GLY A 116 -8.07 1.47 10.19
N PHE A 117 -8.63 0.28 9.93
CA PHE A 117 -8.60 -0.79 10.92
C PHE A 117 -7.17 -1.19 11.26
N ASP A 118 -6.94 -1.60 12.52
CA ASP A 118 -5.68 -2.23 12.89
C ASP A 118 -5.36 -3.37 11.94
N THR A 119 -4.09 -3.55 11.61
CA THR A 119 -3.55 -4.56 10.68
C THR A 119 -3.83 -4.33 9.20
N PHE A 120 -4.46 -3.23 8.81
CA PHE A 120 -4.83 -2.95 7.42
C PHE A 120 -3.72 -2.32 6.58
N CYS A 121 -2.48 -2.30 7.08
CA CYS A 121 -1.31 -1.83 6.34
C CYS A 121 -0.09 -2.74 6.55
N PRO A 122 -0.11 -3.98 6.02
CA PRO A 122 1.12 -4.77 5.91
C PRO A 122 2.20 -4.02 5.16
N LEU A 123 3.45 -4.03 5.68
CA LEU A 123 4.61 -3.33 5.13
C LEU A 123 5.88 -4.17 5.27
N GLY A 124 6.66 -4.27 4.22
CA GLY A 124 7.94 -5.00 4.22
C GLY A 124 8.29 -5.62 2.87
N PRO A 125 9.25 -6.55 2.79
CA PRO A 125 9.99 -7.13 3.94
C PRO A 125 11.12 -6.22 4.47
N TRP A 126 11.71 -5.37 3.63
CA TRP A 126 12.77 -4.40 3.94
C TRP A 126 12.62 -3.16 3.06
N ILE A 127 13.49 -2.18 3.23
CA ILE A 127 13.60 -1.03 2.34
C ILE A 127 14.74 -1.32 1.35
N GLU A 128 14.40 -1.36 0.05
CA GLU A 128 15.39 -1.44 -1.02
C GLU A 128 15.79 -0.02 -1.44
N THR A 129 17.06 0.27 -1.34
CA THR A 129 17.61 1.62 -1.60
C THR A 129 18.20 1.78 -2.99
N ASP A 130 18.50 0.66 -3.68
CA ASP A 130 18.99 0.63 -5.05
C ASP A 130 17.93 0.03 -5.99
N PHE A 131 16.78 0.75 -6.11
CA PHE A 131 15.62 0.31 -6.85
C PHE A 131 15.17 1.36 -7.86
N ASP A 132 14.90 0.90 -9.10
CA ASP A 132 14.30 1.73 -10.14
C ASP A 132 12.77 1.52 -10.16
N PRO A 133 11.97 2.51 -9.76
CA PRO A 133 10.51 2.38 -9.73
C PRO A 133 9.83 2.52 -11.11
N THR A 134 10.60 2.70 -12.19
CA THR A 134 10.02 3.06 -13.50
C THR A 134 9.43 1.87 -14.25
N ASP A 135 9.94 0.65 -14.04
CA ASP A 135 9.44 -0.57 -14.70
C ASP A 135 9.78 -1.81 -13.88
N ALA A 136 9.05 -2.04 -12.81
CA ALA A 136 9.15 -3.24 -11.98
C ALA A 136 7.82 -3.99 -11.97
N LEU A 137 7.87 -5.32 -12.05
CA LEU A 137 6.70 -6.17 -11.94
C LEU A 137 6.17 -6.15 -10.50
N ILE A 138 4.87 -5.87 -10.33
CA ILE A 138 4.12 -6.05 -9.09
C ILE A 138 3.08 -7.14 -9.27
N THR A 139 3.04 -8.08 -8.33
CA THR A 139 2.05 -9.16 -8.30
C THR A 139 1.42 -9.30 -6.92
N CYS A 140 0.17 -9.74 -6.89
CA CYS A 140 -0.50 -10.16 -5.66
C CYS A 140 -1.19 -11.50 -5.88
N SER A 141 -1.03 -12.42 -4.93
CA SER A 141 -1.68 -13.73 -4.93
C SER A 141 -2.39 -14.00 -3.61
N VAL A 142 -3.46 -14.79 -3.66
CA VAL A 142 -4.15 -15.31 -2.48
C VAL A 142 -4.13 -16.82 -2.57
N ASN A 143 -3.57 -17.49 -1.56
CA ASN A 143 -3.37 -18.96 -1.52
C ASN A 143 -2.62 -19.47 -2.75
N GLY A 144 -1.64 -18.72 -3.25
CA GLY A 144 -0.87 -19.04 -4.44
C GLY A 144 -1.60 -18.82 -5.78
N GLN A 145 -2.85 -18.35 -5.76
CA GLN A 145 -3.59 -17.98 -6.97
C GLN A 145 -3.34 -16.51 -7.29
N MET A 146 -2.78 -16.26 -8.49
CA MET A 146 -2.53 -14.90 -8.97
C MET A 146 -3.83 -14.10 -9.07
N ARG A 147 -3.83 -12.89 -8.52
CA ARG A 147 -4.94 -11.94 -8.52
C ARG A 147 -4.59 -10.67 -9.25
N GLN A 148 -3.45 -10.07 -8.92
CA GLN A 148 -2.97 -8.83 -9.51
C GLN A 148 -1.63 -9.07 -10.21
N MET A 149 -1.43 -8.45 -11.37
CA MET A 149 -0.17 -8.44 -12.11
C MET A 149 -0.11 -7.19 -12.98
N ALA A 150 0.87 -6.33 -12.76
CA ALA A 150 1.10 -5.12 -13.55
C ALA A 150 2.56 -4.68 -13.43
N SER A 151 2.97 -3.72 -14.25
CA SER A 151 4.23 -3.02 -14.07
C SER A 151 4.01 -1.66 -13.39
N THR A 152 4.97 -1.19 -12.60
CA THR A 152 4.98 0.16 -12.04
C THR A 152 4.97 1.25 -13.13
N ARG A 153 5.41 0.95 -14.35
CA ARG A 153 5.29 1.88 -15.52
C ARG A 153 3.85 2.20 -15.91
N ASP A 154 2.88 1.35 -15.49
CA ASP A 154 1.46 1.54 -15.80
C ASP A 154 0.78 2.53 -14.82
N MET A 155 1.54 3.09 -13.87
CA MET A 155 1.05 4.17 -13.01
C MET A 155 0.71 5.40 -13.82
N VAL A 156 -0.46 5.99 -13.53
CA VAL A 156 -0.90 7.27 -14.12
C VAL A 156 -0.02 8.41 -13.63
N PHE A 157 0.25 8.44 -12.33
CA PHE A 157 1.15 9.39 -11.70
C PHE A 157 2.39 8.62 -11.22
N PRO A 158 3.55 8.77 -11.86
CA PRO A 158 4.79 8.15 -11.42
C PRO A 158 5.25 8.71 -10.07
N VAL A 159 6.13 7.97 -9.39
CA VAL A 159 6.57 8.26 -8.02
C VAL A 159 7.01 9.72 -7.81
N ASN A 160 7.77 10.27 -8.73
CA ASN A 160 8.25 11.66 -8.63
C ASN A 160 7.10 12.69 -8.63
N GLN A 161 6.04 12.45 -9.40
CA GLN A 161 4.85 13.30 -9.39
C GLN A 161 4.04 13.14 -8.10
N ILE A 162 3.94 11.90 -7.56
CA ILE A 162 3.29 11.65 -6.26
C ILE A 162 4.01 12.42 -5.16
N VAL A 163 5.34 12.29 -5.04
CA VAL A 163 6.14 13.00 -4.03
C VAL A 163 5.94 14.53 -4.16
N ALA A 164 6.04 15.06 -5.37
CA ALA A 164 5.84 16.47 -5.63
C ALA A 164 4.43 16.94 -5.21
N PHE A 165 3.40 16.22 -5.63
CA PHE A 165 2.02 16.54 -5.29
C PHE A 165 1.77 16.50 -3.79
N VAL A 166 2.14 15.41 -3.10
CA VAL A 166 1.93 15.27 -1.66
C VAL A 166 2.71 16.34 -0.90
N SER A 167 3.95 16.64 -1.29
CA SER A 167 4.75 17.70 -0.66
C SER A 167 4.16 19.10 -0.86
N SER A 168 3.33 19.32 -1.87
CA SER A 168 2.58 20.59 -2.05
C SER A 168 1.42 20.71 -1.05
N VAL A 169 0.87 19.60 -0.59
CA VAL A 169 -0.24 19.55 0.37
C VAL A 169 0.26 19.59 1.81
N MET A 170 1.29 18.77 2.13
CA MET A 170 1.80 18.62 3.50
C MET A 170 3.32 18.43 3.51
N THR A 171 3.98 18.81 4.60
CA THR A 171 5.41 18.56 4.78
C THR A 171 5.65 17.05 4.93
N LEU A 172 6.56 16.51 4.12
CA LEU A 172 7.08 15.17 4.25
C LEU A 172 8.21 15.12 5.27
N LYS A 173 8.31 14.02 6.02
CA LYS A 173 9.35 13.79 7.01
C LYS A 173 10.03 12.44 6.78
N PRO A 174 11.29 12.25 7.23
CA PRO A 174 11.94 10.95 7.17
C PRO A 174 11.10 9.86 7.85
N GLY A 175 10.95 8.73 7.18
CA GLY A 175 10.12 7.61 7.59
C GLY A 175 8.66 7.66 7.16
N ASP A 176 8.14 8.80 6.68
CA ASP A 176 6.80 8.86 6.09
C ASP A 176 6.67 7.90 4.90
N LEU A 177 5.47 7.35 4.71
CA LEU A 177 5.17 6.41 3.64
C LEU A 177 4.23 7.03 2.61
N LEU A 178 4.53 6.79 1.33
CA LEU A 178 3.63 7.06 0.22
C LEU A 178 3.30 5.72 -0.44
N LEU A 179 2.04 5.27 -0.35
CA LEU A 179 1.53 4.11 -1.07
C LEU A 179 1.06 4.56 -2.45
N SER A 180 1.59 3.92 -3.49
CA SER A 180 1.49 4.44 -4.86
C SER A 180 0.20 4.11 -5.60
N GLY A 181 -0.71 3.39 -4.97
CA GLY A 181 -1.91 2.84 -5.60
C GLY A 181 -1.72 1.41 -6.11
N THR A 182 -2.82 0.71 -6.29
CA THR A 182 -2.86 -0.71 -6.65
C THR A 182 -3.32 -0.93 -8.09
N PRO A 183 -2.81 -1.97 -8.80
CA PRO A 183 -3.31 -2.36 -10.10
C PRO A 183 -4.65 -3.10 -10.02
N ALA A 184 -5.27 -3.38 -11.18
CA ALA A 184 -6.48 -4.18 -11.34
C ALA A 184 -6.34 -5.59 -10.73
N GLY A 185 -7.47 -6.21 -10.40
CA GLY A 185 -7.53 -7.57 -9.87
C GLY A 185 -7.60 -7.65 -8.34
N VAL A 186 -7.97 -6.56 -7.65
CA VAL A 186 -8.31 -6.58 -6.22
C VAL A 186 -9.45 -7.57 -5.95
N GLY A 187 -9.48 -8.15 -4.77
CA GLY A 187 -10.50 -9.15 -4.45
C GLY A 187 -10.57 -9.48 -2.96
N PRO A 188 -11.65 -10.20 -2.56
CA PRO A 188 -11.93 -10.48 -1.17
C PRO A 188 -10.92 -11.42 -0.54
N LEU A 189 -10.71 -11.19 0.76
CA LEU A 189 -9.95 -12.04 1.67
C LEU A 189 -10.91 -12.75 2.64
N ALA A 190 -10.58 -13.98 3.01
CA ALA A 190 -11.35 -14.82 3.93
C ALA A 190 -10.48 -15.36 5.08
N ASP A 191 -11.12 -15.83 6.15
CA ASP A 191 -10.45 -16.48 7.27
C ASP A 191 -9.64 -17.71 6.79
N GLY A 192 -8.36 -17.74 7.12
CA GLY A 192 -7.43 -18.80 6.72
C GLY A 192 -6.66 -18.55 5.42
N ASP A 193 -6.92 -17.46 4.72
CA ASP A 193 -6.15 -17.08 3.53
C ASP A 193 -4.71 -16.68 3.89
N LEU A 194 -3.82 -16.85 2.91
CA LEU A 194 -2.49 -16.27 2.85
C LEU A 194 -2.44 -15.31 1.66
N VAL A 195 -2.32 -14.02 1.93
CA VAL A 195 -2.11 -12.99 0.90
C VAL A 195 -0.62 -12.72 0.75
N THR A 196 -0.14 -12.68 -0.48
CA THR A 196 1.28 -12.48 -0.81
C THR A 196 1.40 -11.44 -1.91
N VAL A 197 2.15 -10.39 -1.64
CA VAL A 197 2.52 -9.35 -2.61
C VAL A 197 4.00 -9.50 -2.90
N GLU A 198 4.38 -9.49 -4.19
CA GLU A 198 5.75 -9.54 -4.63
C GLU A 198 6.03 -8.37 -5.57
N ILE A 199 7.17 -7.72 -5.38
CA ILE A 199 7.70 -6.70 -6.31
C ILE A 199 9.10 -7.12 -6.72
N GLU A 200 9.31 -7.15 -8.02
CA GLU A 200 10.60 -7.46 -8.63
C GLU A 200 11.70 -6.59 -8.01
N HIS A 201 12.85 -7.19 -7.70
CA HIS A 201 14.01 -6.58 -7.04
C HIS A 201 13.80 -6.09 -5.59
N ILE A 202 12.57 -6.12 -5.05
CA ILE A 202 12.35 -5.84 -3.62
C ILE A 202 12.17 -7.14 -2.83
N GLY A 203 11.34 -8.06 -3.32
CA GLY A 203 11.09 -9.34 -2.66
C GLY A 203 9.61 -9.61 -2.43
N THR A 204 9.28 -10.24 -1.31
CA THR A 204 7.95 -10.78 -1.04
C THR A 204 7.46 -10.38 0.35
N LEU A 205 6.22 -9.91 0.44
CA LEU A 205 5.49 -9.64 1.67
C LEU A 205 4.30 -10.59 1.77
N SER A 206 4.29 -11.46 2.78
CA SER A 206 3.22 -12.43 3.00
C SER A 206 2.58 -12.23 4.36
N ASN A 207 1.24 -12.30 4.41
CA ASN A 207 0.49 -12.12 5.64
C ASN A 207 -0.68 -13.13 5.70
N PRO A 208 -0.80 -13.92 6.77
CA PRO A 208 -1.98 -14.74 7.02
C PRO A 208 -3.18 -13.85 7.36
N VAL A 209 -4.38 -14.32 7.01
CA VAL A 209 -5.64 -13.60 7.23
C VAL A 209 -6.50 -14.39 8.21
N LYS A 210 -7.10 -13.72 9.20
CA LYS A 210 -8.01 -14.33 10.18
C LYS A 210 -9.14 -13.39 10.55
N ASN A 211 -10.30 -13.99 10.88
CA ASN A 211 -11.38 -13.23 11.51
C ASN A 211 -10.93 -12.66 12.86
N ASP A 212 -11.23 -11.40 13.12
CA ASP A 212 -11.01 -10.79 14.43
C ASP A 212 -12.06 -11.32 15.42
N ARG A 213 -11.59 -12.16 16.36
CA ARG A 213 -12.44 -12.76 17.40
C ARG A 213 -12.33 -12.05 18.75
N ARG A 214 -11.69 -10.87 18.79
CA ARG A 214 -11.50 -10.11 20.04
C ARG A 214 -12.79 -9.43 20.52
N HIS A 215 -13.80 -9.38 19.66
CA HIS A 215 -15.15 -8.89 20.02
C HIS A 215 -16.17 -9.98 19.74
N PRO A 216 -17.01 -10.32 20.74
CA PRO A 216 -18.13 -11.26 20.59
C PRO A 216 -19.25 -10.67 19.74
#